data_8b407a6ed970b0df63397874256771ef
#
_entry.id   8b407a6ed970b0df63397874256771ef
#
_cell.length_a   1.000
_cell.length_b   1.000
_cell.length_c   1.000
_cell.angle_alpha   90.00
_cell.angle_beta   90.00
_cell.angle_gamma   90.00
#
_symmetry.space_group_name_H-M   'P 1'
#
loop_
_entity.id
_entity.type
_entity.pdbx_description
1 polymer ?
#
loop_
_entity_poly.entity_id
_entity_poly.type
_entity_poly.pdbx_seq_one_letter_code
_entity_poly.pdbx_strand_id
1 'polypeptide(L)'
;MKVSLPRDVRYVATARLIAEQSAREAGCDGEPAEAFAGRVEDAARTCLSASPANPHVMMAVEREPNALVVTIDHHVMRLAL
;
A
#
# COMPACT_ATOMS: atom_id res chain seq x y z
N MET A 1 -8.37 7.70 0.53
CA MET A 1 -9.06 6.40 0.40
C MET A 1 -8.59 5.47 1.50
N LYS A 2 -9.52 4.78 2.13
CA LYS A 2 -9.18 3.80 3.16
C LYS A 2 -9.80 2.47 2.80
N VAL A 3 -9.03 1.41 2.95
CA VAL A 3 -9.45 0.04 2.63
C VAL A 3 -9.13 -0.85 3.82
N SER A 4 -10.12 -1.62 4.28
CA SER A 4 -9.89 -2.62 5.30
C SER A 4 -9.59 -3.95 4.61
N LEU A 5 -8.41 -4.51 4.88
CA LEU A 5 -7.99 -5.79 4.31
C LEU A 5 -8.07 -6.88 5.38
N PRO A 6 -8.62 -8.04 5.05
CA PRO A 6 -8.49 -9.19 5.96
C PRO A 6 -7.01 -9.50 6.17
N ARG A 7 -6.66 -9.92 7.38
CA ARG A 7 -5.26 -10.24 7.69
C ARG A 7 -4.92 -11.63 7.18
N ASP A 8 -4.70 -11.70 5.88
CA ASP A 8 -4.45 -12.92 5.13
C ASP A 8 -3.50 -12.59 3.98
N VAL A 9 -2.44 -13.35 3.83
CA VAL A 9 -1.39 -13.11 2.82
C VAL A 9 -1.93 -13.13 1.39
N ARG A 10 -3.10 -13.72 1.16
CA ARG A 10 -3.74 -13.69 -0.15
C ARG A 10 -4.08 -12.28 -0.61
N TYR A 11 -4.17 -11.32 0.31
CA TYR A 11 -4.50 -9.93 0.01
C TYR A 11 -3.27 -9.04 -0.24
N VAL A 12 -2.06 -9.62 -0.19
CA VAL A 12 -0.83 -8.88 -0.52
C VAL A 12 -0.89 -8.36 -1.96
N ALA A 13 -1.33 -9.19 -2.90
CA ALA A 13 -1.47 -8.79 -4.30
C ALA A 13 -2.49 -7.65 -4.46
N THR A 14 -3.56 -7.66 -3.68
CA THR A 14 -4.56 -6.60 -3.68
C THR A 14 -3.95 -5.28 -3.23
N ALA A 15 -3.17 -5.28 -2.15
CA ALA A 15 -2.50 -4.09 -1.65
C ALA A 15 -1.54 -3.52 -2.69
N ARG A 16 -0.76 -4.39 -3.34
CA ARG A 16 0.14 -3.99 -4.42
C ARG A 16 -0.61 -3.33 -5.57
N LEU A 17 -1.72 -3.93 -5.99
CA LEU A 17 -2.51 -3.42 -7.11
C LEU A 17 -3.09 -2.04 -6.78
N ILE A 18 -3.60 -1.85 -5.57
CA ILE A 18 -4.13 -0.56 -5.12
C ILE A 18 -3.03 0.51 -5.18
N ALA A 19 -1.83 0.19 -4.68
CA ALA A 19 -0.71 1.13 -4.70
C ALA A 19 -0.28 1.48 -6.12
N GLU A 20 -0.20 0.49 -7.00
CA GLU A 20 0.20 0.69 -8.38
C GLU A 20 -0.80 1.55 -9.13
N GLN A 21 -2.09 1.26 -9.00
CA GLN A 21 -3.13 2.05 -9.64
C GLN A 21 -3.17 3.48 -9.11
N SER A 22 -3.00 3.64 -7.80
CA SER A 22 -2.97 4.97 -7.19
C SER A 22 -1.78 5.79 -7.68
N ALA A 23 -0.63 5.17 -7.87
CA ALA A 23 0.54 5.85 -8.42
C ALA A 23 0.29 6.30 -9.86
N ARG A 24 -0.31 5.46 -10.68
CA ARG A 24 -0.63 5.79 -12.07
C ARG A 24 -1.64 6.92 -12.16
N GLU A 25 -2.67 6.90 -11.33
CA GLU A 25 -3.66 7.96 -11.27
C GLU A 25 -3.04 9.29 -10.84
N ALA A 26 -1.99 9.23 -10.05
CA ALA A 26 -1.25 10.41 -9.61
C ALA A 26 -0.25 10.89 -10.66
N GLY A 27 -0.16 10.23 -11.81
CA GLY A 27 0.73 10.63 -12.90
C GLY A 27 2.10 9.95 -12.86
N CYS A 28 2.31 8.99 -11.98
CA CYS A 28 3.56 8.25 -11.88
C CYS A 28 3.37 6.85 -12.45
N ASP A 29 4.15 6.48 -13.47
CA ASP A 29 4.09 5.14 -14.02
C ASP A 29 5.51 4.62 -14.29
N GLY A 30 5.61 3.42 -14.90
CA GLY A 30 6.90 2.81 -15.17
C GLY A 30 7.61 2.34 -13.90
N GLU A 31 8.96 2.38 -13.93
CA GLU A 31 9.77 1.87 -12.82
C GLU A 31 9.50 2.51 -11.46
N PRO A 32 9.33 3.84 -11.35
CA PRO A 32 9.03 4.43 -10.05
C PRO A 32 7.74 3.89 -9.44
N ALA A 33 6.70 3.70 -10.24
CA ALA A 33 5.43 3.15 -9.77
C ALA A 33 5.58 1.69 -9.35
N GLU A 34 6.33 0.91 -10.12
CA GLU A 34 6.58 -0.49 -9.80
C GLU A 34 7.43 -0.64 -8.54
N ALA A 35 8.46 0.18 -8.38
CA ALA A 35 9.30 0.16 -7.19
C ALA A 35 8.49 0.51 -5.94
N PHE A 36 7.62 1.52 -6.05
CA PHE A 36 6.74 1.91 -4.96
C PHE A 36 5.77 0.78 -4.62
N ALA A 37 5.15 0.18 -5.63
CA ALA A 37 4.25 -0.95 -5.44
C ALA A 37 4.96 -2.13 -4.76
N GLY A 38 6.22 -2.36 -5.10
CA GLY A 38 7.04 -3.39 -4.45
C GLY A 38 7.28 -3.12 -2.98
N ARG A 39 7.52 -1.87 -2.60
CA ARG A 39 7.65 -1.50 -1.18
C ARG A 39 6.35 -1.70 -0.42
N VAL A 40 5.22 -1.35 -1.04
CA VAL A 40 3.91 -1.57 -0.45
C VAL A 40 3.62 -3.06 -0.31
N GLU A 41 3.99 -3.86 -1.30
CA GLU A 41 3.85 -5.30 -1.25
C GLU A 41 4.63 -5.89 -0.07
N ASP A 42 5.87 -5.47 0.14
CA ASP A 42 6.70 -5.96 1.24
C ASP A 42 6.09 -5.61 2.61
N ALA A 43 5.63 -4.38 2.75
CA ALA A 43 4.96 -3.94 3.97
C ALA A 43 3.67 -4.73 4.21
N ALA A 44 2.89 -4.95 3.15
CA ALA A 44 1.66 -5.73 3.24
C ALA A 44 1.95 -7.17 3.65
N ARG A 45 2.99 -7.78 3.08
CA ARG A 45 3.35 -9.16 3.42
C ARG A 45 3.71 -9.26 4.90
N THR A 46 4.45 -8.32 5.43
CA THR A 46 4.79 -8.28 6.84
C THR A 46 3.54 -8.14 7.72
N CYS A 47 2.67 -7.19 7.39
CA CYS A 47 1.48 -6.92 8.18
C CYS A 47 0.46 -8.07 8.11
N LEU A 48 0.24 -8.61 6.91
CA LEU A 48 -0.81 -9.61 6.71
C LEU A 48 -0.40 -11.01 7.16
N SER A 49 0.91 -11.26 7.34
CA SER A 49 1.39 -12.53 7.87
C SER A 49 1.53 -12.53 9.39
N ALA A 50 1.41 -11.39 10.04
CA ALA A 50 1.47 -11.30 11.49
C ALA A 50 0.24 -11.98 12.12
N SER A 51 0.34 -12.37 13.39
CA SER A 51 -0.74 -13.05 14.12
C SER A 51 -1.26 -12.17 15.26
N PRO A 52 -1.82 -11.02 14.96
CA PRO A 52 -2.32 -10.12 15.98
C PRO A 52 -3.74 -10.45 16.39
N ALA A 53 -4.21 -9.77 17.43
CA ALA A 53 -5.58 -9.89 17.87
C ALA A 53 -6.59 -9.32 16.85
N ASN A 54 -6.19 -8.32 16.08
CA ASN A 54 -7.07 -7.69 15.10
C ASN A 54 -7.04 -8.46 13.77
N PRO A 55 -8.21 -8.97 13.29
CA PRO A 55 -8.26 -9.73 12.05
C PRO A 55 -8.19 -8.87 10.79
N HIS A 56 -8.15 -7.54 10.91
CA HIS A 56 -8.12 -6.65 9.77
C HIS A 56 -6.96 -5.67 9.86
N VAL A 57 -6.47 -5.25 8.68
CA VAL A 57 -5.44 -4.22 8.54
C VAL A 57 -6.04 -3.07 7.76
N MET A 58 -5.85 -1.86 8.25
CA MET A 58 -6.27 -0.67 7.53
C MET A 58 -5.17 -0.22 6.59
N MET A 59 -5.49 -0.10 5.31
CA MET A 59 -4.65 0.49 4.30
C MET A 59 -5.23 1.86 3.94
N ALA A 60 -4.43 2.90 4.05
CA ALA A 60 -4.83 4.24 3.69
C ALA A 60 -3.99 4.73 2.52
N VAL A 61 -4.64 5.37 1.54
CA VAL A 61 -3.96 6.00 0.41
C VAL A 61 -4.39 7.45 0.39
N GLU A 62 -3.42 8.36 0.50
CA GLU A 62 -3.68 9.78 0.53
C GLU A 62 -2.80 10.51 -0.48
N ARG A 63 -3.36 11.52 -1.14
CA ARG A 63 -2.65 12.35 -2.08
C ARG A 63 -2.28 13.68 -1.43
N GLU A 64 -0.98 13.97 -1.37
CA GLU A 64 -0.45 15.27 -0.98
C GLU A 64 -0.01 16.02 -2.24
N PRO A 65 0.22 17.35 -2.18
CA PRO A 65 0.61 18.09 -3.38
C PRO A 65 1.84 17.53 -4.10
N ASN A 66 2.82 17.02 -3.36
CA ASN A 66 4.08 16.55 -3.93
C ASN A 66 4.35 15.09 -3.66
N ALA A 67 3.36 14.34 -3.18
CA ALA A 67 3.58 12.93 -2.82
C ALA A 67 2.29 12.14 -2.81
N LEU A 68 2.44 10.85 -3.02
CA LEU A 68 1.42 9.86 -2.73
C LEU A 68 1.86 9.13 -1.48
N VAL A 69 0.98 9.01 -0.50
CA VAL A 69 1.30 8.38 0.79
C VAL A 69 0.41 7.17 0.98
N VAL A 70 1.03 6.03 1.18
CA VAL A 70 0.33 4.78 1.49
C VAL A 70 0.74 4.35 2.89
N THR A 71 -0.24 4.09 3.73
CA THR A 71 -0.01 3.60 5.09
C THR A 71 -0.69 2.24 5.23
N ILE A 72 0.06 1.26 5.70
CA ILE A 72 -0.48 -0.05 6.06
C ILE A 72 -0.09 -0.29 7.51
N ASP A 73 -1.08 -0.32 8.38
CA ASP A 73 -0.88 -0.44 9.83
C ASP A 73 0.04 0.70 10.31
N HIS A 74 1.29 0.40 10.69
CA HIS A 74 2.26 1.41 11.12
C HIS A 74 3.29 1.76 10.04
N HIS A 75 3.23 1.11 8.89
CA HIS A 75 4.18 1.33 7.79
C HIS A 75 3.71 2.46 6.90
N VAL A 76 4.53 3.49 6.76
CA VAL A 76 4.24 4.65 5.92
C VAL A 76 5.20 4.65 4.75
N MET A 77 4.67 4.62 3.53
CA MET A 77 5.45 4.68 2.30
C MET A 77 5.07 5.93 1.53
N ARG A 78 6.05 6.67 1.07
CA ARG A 78 5.84 7.91 0.29
C ARG A 78 6.44 7.75 -1.10
N LEU A 79 5.70 8.22 -2.09
CA LEU A 79 6.17 8.31 -3.47
C LEU A 79 6.19 9.79 -3.85
N ALA A 80 7.38 10.31 -4.13
CA ALA A 80 7.52 11.69 -4.58
C ALA A 80 6.92 11.86 -5.98
N LEU A 81 6.14 12.90 -6.16
CA LEU A 81 5.45 13.17 -7.42
C LEU A 81 6.03 14.40 -8.12
#